data_b6c76b17e9e231944ffc220b1d15f7a0
#
_entry.id   b6c76b17e9e231944ffc220b1d15f7a0
#
_cell.length_a   1.000
_cell.length_b   1.000
_cell.length_c   1.000
_cell.angle_alpha   90.00
_cell.angle_beta   90.00
_cell.angle_gamma   90.00
#
_symmetry.space_group_name_H-M   'P 1'
#
loop_
_entity.id
_entity.type
_entity.pdbx_description
1 polymer ?
#
loop_
_entity_poly.entity_id
_entity_poly.type
_entity_poly.pdbx_seq_one_letter_code
_entity_poly.pdbx_strand_id
1 'polypeptide(L)'
;IPNQPPKEFEEGTEFYENYVTGGYFRSSGHDGFMREFVTIPKNRVVKYETIPSKVAAITEFVSVGIHGITRMKQVAHSRRNRIVVWGSGSLAYVVATLAKEKFPNSTIIVVGKNHDKLRLFSFADEVYDVSEIEDGFTFDHAFECVGGTGTQEAYRDIIKHIKPQGAVVMMGVSEFEVPLNTRDILEKGLTWVGSSRSGREDFEGAVQMMERPQVHS
;
A
#
# COMPACT_ATOMS: atom_id res chain seq x y z
N ILE A 1 0.25 0.13 15.35
CA ILE A 1 -0.91 -0.32 16.11
C ILE A 1 -2.18 0.00 15.35
N PRO A 2 -3.08 -0.98 15.21
CA PRO A 2 -4.33 -0.79 14.47
C PRO A 2 -5.17 0.37 15.00
N ASN A 3 -5.95 0.95 14.10
CA ASN A 3 -6.94 1.96 14.45
C ASN A 3 -7.88 1.48 15.55
N GLN A 4 -8.28 2.37 16.45
CA GLN A 4 -9.31 2.09 17.45
C GLN A 4 -10.66 2.57 16.90
N PRO A 5 -11.62 1.67 16.67
CA PRO A 5 -12.95 2.06 16.23
C PRO A 5 -13.66 2.89 17.32
N PRO A 6 -14.65 3.71 16.97
CA PRO A 6 -15.50 4.38 17.93
C PRO A 6 -16.26 3.35 18.79
N LYS A 7 -16.73 3.77 19.97
CA LYS A 7 -17.45 2.90 20.91
C LYS A 7 -18.77 2.34 20.32
N GLU A 8 -19.33 3.03 19.35
CA GLU A 8 -20.60 2.71 18.69
C GLU A 8 -20.40 1.97 17.36
N PHE A 9 -19.32 1.18 17.26
CA PHE A 9 -19.10 0.36 16.08
C PHE A 9 -20.18 -0.72 16.00
N GLU A 10 -20.96 -0.74 14.92
CA GLU A 10 -21.96 -1.78 14.66
C GLU A 10 -21.27 -3.10 14.33
N GLU A 11 -21.43 -4.09 15.19
CA GLU A 11 -20.96 -5.46 14.92
C GLU A 11 -21.67 -6.02 13.69
N GLY A 12 -20.93 -6.70 12.83
CA GLY A 12 -21.49 -7.40 11.66
C GLY A 12 -21.50 -6.60 10.36
N THR A 13 -20.93 -5.39 10.33
CA THR A 13 -20.65 -4.72 9.06
C THR A 13 -19.37 -5.29 8.43
N GLU A 14 -19.41 -5.66 7.16
CA GLU A 14 -18.22 -6.12 6.40
C GLU A 14 -17.21 -4.98 6.11
N PHE A 15 -17.19 -3.95 6.94
CA PHE A 15 -16.33 -2.78 6.78
C PHE A 15 -15.05 -2.92 7.57
N TYR A 16 -13.95 -2.49 6.98
CA TYR A 16 -12.69 -2.38 7.70
C TYR A 16 -12.75 -1.33 8.80
N GLU A 17 -12.40 -1.72 10.03
CA GLU A 17 -12.35 -0.82 11.20
C GLU A 17 -11.53 0.45 10.96
N ASN A 18 -10.50 0.38 10.13
CA ASN A 18 -9.62 1.51 9.85
C ASN A 18 -10.27 2.63 9.04
N TYR A 19 -11.48 2.43 8.49
CA TYR A 19 -12.23 3.46 7.76
C TYR A 19 -13.46 3.99 8.49
N VAL A 20 -13.71 3.48 9.69
CA VAL A 20 -14.89 3.89 10.47
C VAL A 20 -14.79 5.35 10.88
N THR A 21 -15.87 6.11 10.67
CA THR A 21 -15.97 7.50 11.11
C THR A 21 -15.80 7.60 12.63
N GLY A 22 -14.98 8.54 13.08
CA GLY A 22 -14.67 8.70 14.50
C GLY A 22 -13.60 7.76 15.05
N GLY A 23 -13.06 6.85 14.22
CA GLY A 23 -11.85 6.12 14.55
C GLY A 23 -10.67 7.08 14.68
N TYR A 24 -9.76 6.81 15.63
CA TYR A 24 -8.58 7.65 15.84
C TYR A 24 -7.29 6.84 15.83
N PHE A 25 -6.19 7.54 15.58
CA PHE A 25 -4.85 6.99 15.56
C PHE A 25 -3.99 7.66 16.62
N ARG A 26 -3.18 6.86 17.30
CA ARG A 26 -2.11 7.39 18.12
C ARG A 26 -1.10 8.15 17.26
N SER A 27 -0.60 9.27 17.76
CA SER A 27 0.30 10.19 17.06
C SER A 27 -0.34 11.01 15.92
N SER A 28 -1.67 10.96 15.77
CA SER A 28 -2.41 11.79 14.83
C SER A 28 -3.60 12.45 15.55
N GLY A 29 -3.41 13.68 16.04
CA GLY A 29 -4.38 14.40 16.87
C GLY A 29 -4.55 13.84 18.29
N HIS A 30 -3.80 12.81 18.65
CA HIS A 30 -3.78 12.15 19.97
C HIS A 30 -2.35 11.79 20.37
N ASP A 31 -2.13 11.61 21.69
CA ASP A 31 -0.85 11.18 22.21
C ASP A 31 -0.37 9.87 21.57
N GLY A 32 0.90 9.87 21.17
CA GLY A 32 1.58 8.73 20.55
C GLY A 32 2.22 7.76 21.54
N PHE A 33 3.17 6.99 21.01
CA PHE A 33 3.88 5.92 21.75
C PHE A 33 5.27 6.33 22.25
N MET A 34 5.71 7.56 22.00
CA MET A 34 6.99 8.10 22.51
C MET A 34 6.89 8.43 24.01
N ARG A 35 6.73 7.39 24.84
CA ARG A 35 6.58 7.48 26.30
C ARG A 35 6.99 6.17 26.98
N GLU A 36 7.31 6.21 28.26
CA GLU A 36 7.73 5.04 29.02
C GLU A 36 6.59 4.02 29.21
N PHE A 37 5.37 4.51 29.43
CA PHE A 37 4.20 3.66 29.68
C PHE A 37 3.05 4.05 28.75
N VAL A 38 2.38 3.02 28.20
CA VAL A 38 1.20 3.18 27.36
C VAL A 38 0.12 2.19 27.78
N THR A 39 -1.08 2.69 27.99
CA THR A 39 -2.26 1.84 28.19
C THR A 39 -2.97 1.63 26.88
N ILE A 40 -3.16 0.37 26.48
CA ILE A 40 -3.78 -0.02 25.21
C ILE A 40 -4.74 -1.19 25.49
N PRO A 41 -5.93 -1.24 24.84
CA PRO A 41 -6.80 -2.40 24.88
C PRO A 41 -6.07 -3.65 24.40
N LYS A 42 -6.25 -4.78 25.10
CA LYS A 42 -5.56 -6.06 24.77
C LYS A 42 -5.78 -6.51 23.33
N ASN A 43 -6.97 -6.27 22.78
CA ASN A 43 -7.31 -6.63 21.40
C ASN A 43 -6.62 -5.74 20.34
N ARG A 44 -5.90 -4.69 20.76
CA ARG A 44 -5.11 -3.80 19.89
C ARG A 44 -3.60 -4.07 19.94
N VAL A 45 -3.22 -5.19 20.54
CA VAL A 45 -1.82 -5.60 20.65
C VAL A 45 -1.62 -6.90 19.88
N VAL A 46 -0.64 -6.92 19.00
CA VAL A 46 -0.16 -8.11 18.28
C VAL A 46 1.22 -8.44 18.82
N LYS A 47 1.42 -9.67 19.29
CA LYS A 47 2.73 -10.14 19.78
C LYS A 47 3.58 -10.62 18.63
N TYR A 48 4.88 -10.50 18.78
CA TYR A 48 5.88 -11.13 17.91
C TYR A 48 6.92 -11.85 18.79
N GLU A 49 7.61 -12.85 18.26
CA GLU A 49 8.55 -13.68 19.03
C GLU A 49 9.98 -13.61 18.50
N THR A 50 10.17 -13.68 17.19
CA THR A 50 11.48 -13.87 16.58
C THR A 50 12.01 -12.65 15.83
N ILE A 51 11.20 -11.61 15.65
CA ILE A 51 11.61 -10.42 14.92
C ILE A 51 12.59 -9.59 15.77
N PRO A 52 13.80 -9.26 15.26
CA PRO A 52 14.68 -8.33 15.95
C PRO A 52 13.99 -6.98 16.21
N SER A 53 14.15 -6.39 17.39
CA SER A 53 13.41 -5.17 17.79
C SER A 53 13.55 -4.01 16.80
N LYS A 54 14.73 -3.85 16.18
CA LYS A 54 14.97 -2.81 15.16
C LYS A 54 14.13 -3.05 13.90
N VAL A 55 13.93 -4.31 13.53
CA VAL A 55 13.08 -4.72 12.39
C VAL A 55 11.61 -4.62 12.78
N ALA A 56 11.25 -5.03 14.00
CA ALA A 56 9.88 -4.92 14.50
C ALA A 56 9.33 -3.47 14.48
N ALA A 57 10.20 -2.47 14.56
CA ALA A 57 9.83 -1.06 14.53
C ALA A 57 9.10 -0.64 13.23
N ILE A 58 9.29 -1.36 12.11
CA ILE A 58 8.62 -1.07 10.83
C ILE A 58 7.36 -1.91 10.59
N THR A 59 6.91 -2.72 11.56
CA THR A 59 5.75 -3.62 11.39
C THR A 59 4.48 -2.86 11.03
N GLU A 60 4.25 -1.67 11.62
CA GLU A 60 3.12 -0.82 11.27
C GLU A 60 3.13 -0.48 9.78
N PHE A 61 4.26 -0.06 9.29
CA PHE A 61 4.44 0.33 7.89
C PHE A 61 4.24 -0.86 6.93
N VAL A 62 4.73 -2.04 7.29
CA VAL A 62 4.49 -3.28 6.54
C VAL A 62 3.00 -3.63 6.54
N SER A 63 2.29 -3.45 7.67
CA SER A 63 0.86 -3.73 7.76
C SER A 63 0.01 -2.86 6.83
N VAL A 64 0.40 -1.60 6.62
CA VAL A 64 -0.23 -0.70 5.62
C VAL A 64 -0.06 -1.26 4.21
N GLY A 65 1.12 -1.78 3.89
CA GLY A 65 1.37 -2.46 2.61
C GLY A 65 0.52 -3.71 2.44
N ILE A 66 0.38 -4.53 3.48
CA ILE A 66 -0.49 -5.73 3.46
C ILE A 66 -1.94 -5.34 3.21
N HIS A 67 -2.42 -4.29 3.87
CA HIS A 67 -3.77 -3.77 3.63
C HIS A 67 -3.97 -3.39 2.15
N GLY A 68 -3.01 -2.68 1.55
CA GLY A 68 -3.03 -2.36 0.12
C GLY A 68 -3.12 -3.60 -0.78
N ILE A 69 -2.35 -4.65 -0.48
CA ILE A 69 -2.41 -5.93 -1.20
C ILE A 69 -3.80 -6.58 -1.05
N THR A 70 -4.37 -6.55 0.15
CA THR A 70 -5.72 -7.08 0.42
C THR A 70 -6.77 -6.34 -0.41
N ARG A 71 -6.70 -5.01 -0.43
CA ARG A 71 -7.59 -4.17 -1.25
C ARG A 71 -7.46 -4.49 -2.74
N MET A 72 -6.22 -4.65 -3.25
CA MET A 72 -6.00 -5.06 -4.64
C MET A 72 -6.65 -6.41 -4.94
N LYS A 73 -6.47 -7.40 -4.09
CA LYS A 73 -7.02 -8.76 -4.29
C LYS A 73 -8.54 -8.78 -4.38
N GLN A 74 -9.21 -7.87 -3.66
CA GLN A 74 -10.67 -7.78 -3.66
C GLN A 74 -11.25 -7.22 -4.97
N VAL A 75 -10.53 -6.30 -5.62
CA VAL A 75 -11.06 -5.54 -6.77
C VAL A 75 -10.42 -5.89 -8.10
N ALA A 76 -9.22 -6.47 -8.09
CA ALA A 76 -8.49 -6.80 -9.31
C ALA A 76 -9.05 -8.08 -9.95
N HIS A 77 -9.33 -8.01 -11.26
CA HIS A 77 -9.69 -9.20 -12.05
C HIS A 77 -8.51 -10.18 -12.17
N SER A 78 -8.76 -11.35 -12.79
CA SER A 78 -7.79 -12.44 -12.88
C SER A 78 -6.59 -12.18 -13.81
N ARG A 79 -6.70 -11.28 -14.78
CA ARG A 79 -5.56 -10.88 -15.63
C ARG A 79 -4.61 -10.03 -14.79
N ARG A 80 -3.59 -10.65 -14.23
CA ARG A 80 -2.61 -10.06 -13.30
C ARG A 80 -1.19 -10.34 -13.77
N ASN A 81 -0.95 -10.27 -15.08
CA ASN A 81 0.36 -10.60 -15.64
C ASN A 81 1.41 -9.53 -15.31
N ARG A 82 1.00 -8.27 -15.32
CA ARG A 82 1.87 -7.12 -15.06
C ARG A 82 1.22 -6.21 -14.02
N ILE A 83 1.87 -6.06 -12.87
CA ILE A 83 1.44 -5.18 -11.78
C ILE A 83 2.51 -4.13 -11.55
N VAL A 84 2.10 -2.87 -11.60
CA VAL A 84 3.02 -1.74 -11.40
C VAL A 84 2.88 -1.18 -9.98
N VAL A 85 4.02 -0.90 -9.36
CA VAL A 85 4.13 -0.04 -8.19
C VAL A 85 4.69 1.29 -8.64
N TRP A 86 3.85 2.32 -8.64
CA TRP A 86 4.21 3.66 -9.07
C TRP A 86 4.68 4.49 -7.89
N GLY A 87 5.98 4.76 -7.84
CA GLY A 87 6.70 5.41 -6.75
C GLY A 87 8.02 4.69 -6.45
N SER A 88 8.98 5.40 -5.86
CA SER A 88 10.28 4.85 -5.43
C SER A 88 10.60 5.17 -3.96
N GLY A 89 9.59 5.50 -3.17
CA GLY A 89 9.71 5.75 -1.73
C GLY A 89 9.64 4.46 -0.90
N SER A 90 9.70 4.63 0.43
CA SER A 90 9.64 3.51 1.38
C SER A 90 8.33 2.71 1.26
N LEU A 91 7.19 3.39 1.03
CA LEU A 91 5.91 2.72 0.81
C LEU A 91 5.95 1.84 -0.44
N ALA A 92 6.47 2.38 -1.55
CA ALA A 92 6.64 1.62 -2.78
C ALA A 92 7.53 0.39 -2.58
N TYR A 93 8.61 0.52 -1.80
CA TYR A 93 9.51 -0.59 -1.49
C TYR A 93 8.78 -1.73 -0.78
N VAL A 94 8.05 -1.42 0.28
CA VAL A 94 7.25 -2.40 1.03
C VAL A 94 6.18 -3.03 0.14
N VAL A 95 5.44 -2.22 -0.61
CA VAL A 95 4.36 -2.72 -1.49
C VAL A 95 4.93 -3.61 -2.60
N ALA A 96 6.06 -3.24 -3.23
CA ALA A 96 6.69 -4.05 -4.27
C ALA A 96 7.19 -5.40 -3.71
N THR A 97 7.82 -5.39 -2.52
CA THR A 97 8.25 -6.61 -1.83
C THR A 97 7.07 -7.54 -1.55
N LEU A 98 5.99 -7.00 -1.01
CA LEU A 98 4.76 -7.74 -0.75
C LEU A 98 4.09 -8.25 -2.03
N ALA A 99 4.07 -7.44 -3.08
CA ALA A 99 3.51 -7.82 -4.37
C ALA A 99 4.25 -9.02 -4.99
N LYS A 100 5.59 -9.05 -4.92
CA LYS A 100 6.40 -10.19 -5.35
C LYS A 100 6.00 -11.49 -4.65
N GLU A 101 5.71 -11.43 -3.36
CA GLU A 101 5.29 -12.61 -2.59
C GLU A 101 3.83 -13.00 -2.89
N LYS A 102 2.93 -12.02 -2.92
CA LYS A 102 1.48 -12.28 -2.98
C LYS A 102 0.92 -12.49 -4.38
N PHE A 103 1.69 -12.12 -5.42
CA PHE A 103 1.38 -12.32 -6.84
C PHE A 103 2.56 -13.02 -7.56
N PRO A 104 2.89 -14.28 -7.19
CA PRO A 104 4.11 -14.95 -7.66
C PRO A 104 4.13 -15.20 -9.18
N ASN A 105 2.98 -15.17 -9.83
CA ASN A 105 2.85 -15.36 -11.29
C ASN A 105 2.76 -14.04 -12.07
N SER A 106 2.95 -12.90 -11.39
CA SER A 106 2.90 -11.58 -12.01
C SER A 106 4.30 -10.99 -12.15
N THR A 107 4.54 -10.29 -13.25
CA THR A 107 5.69 -9.40 -13.37
C THR A 107 5.45 -8.17 -12.52
N ILE A 108 6.27 -7.95 -11.50
CA ILE A 108 6.21 -6.79 -10.63
C ILE A 108 7.15 -5.72 -11.16
N ILE A 109 6.59 -4.57 -11.51
CA ILE A 109 7.27 -3.46 -12.14
C ILE A 109 7.29 -2.29 -11.17
N VAL A 110 8.42 -1.63 -11.03
CA VAL A 110 8.54 -0.40 -10.25
C VAL A 110 8.84 0.76 -11.17
N VAL A 111 8.07 1.85 -11.04
CA VAL A 111 8.25 3.08 -11.80
C VAL A 111 8.47 4.25 -10.84
N GLY A 112 9.51 5.03 -11.02
CA GLY A 112 9.83 6.17 -10.14
C GLY A 112 10.69 7.23 -10.82
N LYS A 113 10.98 8.32 -10.08
CA LYS A 113 11.80 9.46 -10.58
C LYS A 113 13.19 9.54 -9.97
N ASN A 114 13.46 8.80 -8.90
CA ASN A 114 14.72 8.92 -8.17
C ASN A 114 15.60 7.70 -8.43
N HIS A 115 16.61 7.87 -9.27
CA HIS A 115 17.53 6.81 -9.66
C HIS A 115 18.23 6.13 -8.48
N ASP A 116 18.65 6.87 -7.45
CA ASP A 116 19.33 6.27 -6.29
C ASP A 116 18.37 5.36 -5.49
N LYS A 117 17.11 5.76 -5.39
CA LYS A 117 16.10 4.92 -4.75
C LYS A 117 15.69 3.73 -5.62
N LEU A 118 15.58 3.91 -6.94
CA LEU A 118 15.25 2.83 -7.86
C LEU A 118 16.26 1.67 -7.81
N ARG A 119 17.54 1.94 -7.56
CA ARG A 119 18.59 0.91 -7.39
C ARG A 119 18.31 -0.05 -6.24
N LEU A 120 17.49 0.33 -5.25
CA LEU A 120 17.13 -0.52 -4.13
C LEU A 120 16.12 -1.61 -4.51
N PHE A 121 15.44 -1.49 -5.65
CA PHE A 121 14.41 -2.42 -6.10
C PHE A 121 14.95 -3.57 -6.95
N SER A 122 16.18 -4.02 -6.71
CA SER A 122 16.84 -5.11 -7.47
C SER A 122 16.08 -6.44 -7.43
N PHE A 123 15.14 -6.61 -6.52
CA PHE A 123 14.26 -7.78 -6.41
C PHE A 123 13.01 -7.72 -7.32
N ALA A 124 12.67 -6.54 -7.85
CA ALA A 124 11.58 -6.39 -8.80
C ALA A 124 11.96 -6.99 -10.18
N ASP A 125 10.97 -7.39 -10.97
CA ASP A 125 11.23 -7.98 -12.29
C ASP A 125 11.68 -6.93 -13.29
N GLU A 126 11.08 -5.72 -13.21
CA GLU A 126 11.41 -4.59 -14.07
C GLU A 126 11.43 -3.32 -13.22
N VAL A 127 12.36 -2.41 -13.51
CA VAL A 127 12.47 -1.10 -12.84
C VAL A 127 12.72 -0.04 -13.90
N TYR A 128 11.91 1.01 -13.88
CA TYR A 128 11.98 2.11 -14.84
C TYR A 128 12.06 3.46 -14.16
N ASP A 129 12.86 4.36 -14.73
CA ASP A 129 12.63 5.78 -14.53
C ASP A 129 11.38 6.20 -15.31
N VAL A 130 10.59 7.12 -14.74
CA VAL A 130 9.36 7.58 -15.41
C VAL A 130 9.62 8.17 -16.79
N SER A 131 10.81 8.73 -17.04
CA SER A 131 11.21 9.28 -18.32
C SER A 131 11.50 8.23 -19.40
N GLU A 132 11.66 6.97 -19.00
CA GLU A 132 11.90 5.82 -19.89
C GLU A 132 10.59 5.15 -20.34
N ILE A 133 9.45 5.60 -19.83
CA ILE A 133 8.15 5.00 -20.13
C ILE A 133 7.68 5.44 -21.53
N GLU A 134 7.71 4.51 -22.45
CA GLU A 134 7.24 4.70 -23.84
C GLU A 134 5.72 4.51 -23.99
N ASP A 135 5.15 4.97 -25.08
CA ASP A 135 3.70 4.85 -25.37
C ASP A 135 3.19 3.41 -25.42
N GLY A 136 4.05 2.45 -25.77
CA GLY A 136 3.73 1.02 -25.79
C GLY A 136 3.74 0.32 -24.42
N PHE A 137 4.20 1.00 -23.37
CA PHE A 137 4.23 0.44 -22.01
C PHE A 137 2.81 0.23 -21.49
N THR A 138 2.49 -0.99 -21.05
CA THR A 138 1.17 -1.30 -20.51
C THR A 138 1.24 -2.28 -19.34
N PHE A 139 0.25 -2.21 -18.46
CA PHE A 139 0.11 -3.10 -17.31
C PHE A 139 -1.36 -3.34 -16.95
N ASP A 140 -1.63 -4.34 -16.12
CA ASP A 140 -2.99 -4.76 -15.79
C ASP A 140 -3.53 -4.02 -14.54
N HIS A 141 -2.71 -3.85 -13.51
CA HIS A 141 -3.09 -3.20 -12.24
C HIS A 141 -1.95 -2.35 -11.70
N ALA A 142 -2.28 -1.39 -10.82
CA ALA A 142 -1.29 -0.51 -10.22
C ALA A 142 -1.52 -0.26 -8.73
N PHE A 143 -0.42 -0.12 -8.00
CA PHE A 143 -0.38 0.54 -6.69
C PHE A 143 0.24 1.93 -6.88
N GLU A 144 -0.49 2.97 -6.52
CA GLU A 144 0.06 4.33 -6.49
C GLU A 144 0.63 4.62 -5.10
N CYS A 145 1.94 4.88 -5.04
CA CYS A 145 2.73 5.06 -3.83
C CYS A 145 3.56 6.35 -3.85
N VAL A 146 3.19 7.35 -4.66
CA VAL A 146 3.96 8.58 -4.82
C VAL A 146 3.67 9.56 -3.69
N GLY A 147 2.42 9.96 -3.56
CA GLY A 147 2.00 10.99 -2.60
C GLY A 147 2.49 12.41 -2.92
N GLY A 148 2.00 13.38 -2.14
CA GLY A 148 2.39 14.77 -2.25
C GLY A 148 2.13 15.40 -3.62
N THR A 149 2.98 16.33 -4.03
CA THR A 149 2.83 17.08 -5.29
C THR A 149 3.01 16.24 -6.55
N GLY A 150 3.63 15.07 -6.46
CA GLY A 150 3.84 14.15 -7.59
C GLY A 150 2.63 13.29 -7.94
N THR A 151 1.62 13.24 -7.09
CA THR A 151 0.45 12.35 -7.23
C THR A 151 -0.33 12.61 -8.52
N GLN A 152 -0.52 13.87 -8.90
CA GLN A 152 -1.27 14.23 -10.11
C GLN A 152 -0.62 13.68 -11.38
N GLU A 153 0.70 13.79 -11.50
CA GLU A 153 1.44 13.25 -12.64
C GLU A 153 1.38 11.73 -12.64
N ALA A 154 1.59 11.11 -11.48
CA ALA A 154 1.49 9.66 -11.34
C ALA A 154 0.11 9.13 -11.76
N TYR A 155 -0.98 9.78 -11.37
CA TYR A 155 -2.32 9.39 -11.79
C TYR A 155 -2.52 9.53 -13.31
N ARG A 156 -2.03 10.61 -13.92
CA ARG A 156 -2.11 10.80 -15.36
C ARG A 156 -1.41 9.67 -16.09
N ASP A 157 -0.20 9.34 -15.68
CA ASP A 157 0.61 8.31 -16.33
C ASP A 157 0.02 6.92 -16.10
N ILE A 158 -0.45 6.63 -14.88
CA ILE A 158 -1.15 5.37 -14.57
C ILE A 158 -2.39 5.22 -15.48
N ILE A 159 -3.24 6.25 -15.57
CA ILE A 159 -4.45 6.22 -16.41
C ILE A 159 -4.08 6.03 -17.88
N LYS A 160 -3.02 6.67 -18.37
CA LYS A 160 -2.54 6.54 -19.74
C LYS A 160 -2.19 5.10 -20.09
N HIS A 161 -1.44 4.42 -19.23
CA HIS A 161 -0.79 3.15 -19.52
C HIS A 161 -1.51 1.91 -19.01
N ILE A 162 -2.45 2.06 -18.06
CA ILE A 162 -3.24 0.93 -17.54
C ILE A 162 -4.19 0.39 -18.60
N LYS A 163 -4.26 -0.94 -18.72
CA LYS A 163 -5.19 -1.60 -19.62
C LYS A 163 -6.64 -1.44 -19.14
N PRO A 164 -7.62 -1.52 -20.07
CA PRO A 164 -9.04 -1.51 -19.70
C PRO A 164 -9.38 -2.51 -18.60
N GLN A 165 -10.31 -2.12 -17.73
CA GLN A 165 -10.76 -2.83 -16.54
C GLN A 165 -9.69 -3.02 -15.45
N GLY A 166 -8.57 -2.35 -15.57
CA GLY A 166 -7.53 -2.39 -14.55
C GLY A 166 -7.96 -1.77 -13.22
N ALA A 167 -7.35 -2.23 -12.13
CA ALA A 167 -7.56 -1.69 -10.80
C ALA A 167 -6.36 -0.87 -10.34
N VAL A 168 -6.63 0.26 -9.68
CA VAL A 168 -5.62 1.14 -9.08
C VAL A 168 -5.88 1.26 -7.59
N VAL A 169 -4.91 0.88 -6.77
CA VAL A 169 -4.94 1.10 -5.32
C VAL A 169 -4.18 2.37 -5.02
N MET A 170 -4.91 3.38 -4.54
CA MET A 170 -4.35 4.67 -4.12
C MET A 170 -3.83 4.56 -2.69
N MET A 171 -2.53 4.74 -2.49
CA MET A 171 -1.85 4.65 -1.20
C MET A 171 -1.02 5.88 -0.86
N GLY A 172 -0.66 6.66 -1.87
CA GLY A 172 0.07 7.92 -1.69
C GLY A 172 -0.82 8.98 -1.03
N VAL A 173 -0.30 9.65 -0.01
CA VAL A 173 -1.02 10.73 0.68
C VAL A 173 -0.70 12.07 0.04
N SER A 174 -1.74 12.82 -0.34
CA SER A 174 -1.62 14.22 -0.77
C SER A 174 -2.38 15.12 0.21
N GLU A 175 -1.79 16.26 0.55
CA GLU A 175 -2.43 17.29 1.40
C GLU A 175 -3.39 18.18 0.59
N PHE A 176 -3.35 18.08 -0.73
CA PHE A 176 -4.14 18.89 -1.65
C PHE A 176 -5.08 18.01 -2.48
N GLU A 177 -6.15 18.62 -2.98
CA GLU A 177 -7.01 17.99 -3.97
C GLU A 177 -6.20 17.65 -5.24
N VAL A 178 -6.37 16.43 -5.73
CA VAL A 178 -5.67 15.95 -6.91
C VAL A 178 -6.67 15.75 -8.06
N PRO A 179 -6.55 16.50 -9.16
CA PRO A 179 -7.40 16.33 -10.33
C PRO A 179 -7.22 14.95 -10.97
N LEU A 180 -8.32 14.34 -11.38
CA LEU A 180 -8.36 13.08 -12.11
C LEU A 180 -9.04 13.26 -13.47
N ASN A 181 -8.51 12.63 -14.51
CA ASN A 181 -9.21 12.51 -15.78
C ASN A 181 -10.29 11.42 -15.68
N THR A 182 -11.47 11.83 -15.22
CA THR A 182 -12.60 10.92 -15.01
C THR A 182 -13.15 10.33 -16.30
N ARG A 183 -12.99 11.04 -17.46
CA ARG A 183 -13.39 10.51 -18.75
C ARG A 183 -12.64 9.22 -19.09
N ASP A 184 -11.32 9.23 -19.01
CA ASP A 184 -10.50 8.06 -19.33
C ASP A 184 -10.75 6.91 -18.33
N ILE A 185 -11.04 7.21 -17.06
CA ILE A 185 -11.45 6.22 -16.06
C ILE A 185 -12.73 5.52 -16.49
N LEU A 186 -13.74 6.29 -16.92
CA LEU A 186 -15.03 5.76 -17.41
C LEU A 186 -14.84 4.93 -18.68
N GLU A 187 -14.13 5.48 -19.68
CA GLU A 187 -13.95 4.83 -20.99
C GLU A 187 -13.17 3.52 -20.89
N LYS A 188 -12.20 3.43 -19.98
CA LYS A 188 -11.44 2.20 -19.71
C LYS A 188 -12.11 1.27 -18.70
N GLY A 189 -13.21 1.68 -18.05
CA GLY A 189 -13.87 0.90 -17.00
C GLY A 189 -12.94 0.59 -15.82
N LEU A 190 -12.13 1.56 -15.38
CA LEU A 190 -11.14 1.36 -14.33
C LEU A 190 -11.80 1.30 -12.95
N THR A 191 -11.21 0.50 -12.06
CA THR A 191 -11.55 0.46 -10.64
C THR A 191 -10.52 1.25 -9.84
N TRP A 192 -10.96 2.26 -9.10
CA TRP A 192 -10.13 3.06 -8.20
C TRP A 192 -10.52 2.79 -6.76
N VAL A 193 -9.56 2.39 -5.93
CA VAL A 193 -9.81 2.05 -4.54
C VAL A 193 -8.78 2.69 -3.63
N GLY A 194 -9.26 3.40 -2.61
CA GLY A 194 -8.40 3.96 -1.56
C GLY A 194 -7.92 2.88 -0.61
N SER A 195 -6.67 2.99 -0.16
CA SER A 195 -6.09 2.17 0.89
C SER A 195 -5.23 3.03 1.80
N SER A 196 -5.62 3.12 3.05
CA SER A 196 -4.83 3.79 4.08
C SER A 196 -4.97 3.08 5.41
N ARG A 197 -3.95 3.23 6.26
CA ARG A 197 -3.98 2.65 7.59
C ARG A 197 -3.95 1.11 7.50
N SER A 198 -4.27 0.43 8.59
CA SER A 198 -4.34 -1.03 8.64
C SER A 198 -5.18 -1.49 9.84
N GLY A 199 -5.77 -2.65 9.73
CA GLY A 199 -6.50 -3.31 10.80
C GLY A 199 -5.62 -4.33 11.56
N ARG A 200 -6.23 -5.03 12.53
CA ARG A 200 -5.55 -6.05 13.32
C ARG A 200 -5.02 -7.19 12.45
N GLU A 201 -5.82 -7.67 11.51
CA GLU A 201 -5.45 -8.78 10.61
C GLU A 201 -4.24 -8.43 9.73
N ASP A 202 -4.15 -7.17 9.29
CA ASP A 202 -3.00 -6.70 8.53
C ASP A 202 -1.72 -6.70 9.38
N PHE A 203 -1.82 -6.34 10.68
CA PHE A 203 -0.71 -6.43 11.62
C PHE A 203 -0.29 -7.88 11.89
N GLU A 204 -1.23 -8.78 12.08
CA GLU A 204 -0.95 -10.21 12.26
C GLU A 204 -0.26 -10.78 11.02
N GLY A 205 -0.73 -10.42 9.83
CA GLY A 205 -0.08 -10.77 8.58
C GLY A 205 1.32 -10.19 8.42
N ALA A 206 1.54 -8.95 8.88
CA ALA A 206 2.86 -8.32 8.87
C ALA A 206 3.83 -9.05 9.81
N VAL A 207 3.41 -9.36 11.03
CA VAL A 207 4.21 -10.13 11.98
C VAL A 207 4.59 -11.49 11.40
N GLN A 208 3.61 -12.26 10.90
CA GLN A 208 3.86 -13.57 10.28
C GLN A 208 4.86 -13.50 9.12
N MET A 209 4.78 -12.48 8.30
CA MET A 209 5.73 -12.29 7.21
C MET A 209 7.12 -11.94 7.74
N MET A 210 7.20 -11.01 8.68
CA MET A 210 8.45 -10.52 9.24
C MET A 210 9.14 -11.53 10.16
N GLU A 211 8.47 -12.53 10.67
CA GLU A 211 9.08 -13.64 11.43
C GLU A 211 9.80 -14.67 10.57
N ARG A 212 9.67 -14.59 9.25
CA ARG A 212 10.39 -15.48 8.33
C ARG A 212 11.88 -15.11 8.28
N PRO A 213 12.79 -16.07 8.46
CA PRO A 213 14.24 -15.78 8.48
C PRO A 213 14.76 -15.06 7.24
N GLN A 214 14.15 -15.29 6.07
CA GLN A 214 14.53 -14.65 4.82
C GLN A 214 14.31 -13.14 4.78
N VAL A 215 13.48 -12.61 5.67
CA VAL A 215 13.13 -11.18 5.74
C VAL A 215 14.16 -10.41 6.59
N HIS A 216 14.96 -11.11 7.40
CA HIS A 216 15.97 -10.51 8.31
C HIS A 216 17.39 -10.56 7.76
N SER A 217 17.64 -11.27 6.70
CA SER A 217 18.92 -11.41 6.03
C SER A 217 19.07 -10.32 4.95
#